data_ef31f95082ef7c501b0eb1f3cdb91bd2
#
_entry.id   ef31f95082ef7c501b0eb1f3cdb91bd2
#
_cell.length_a   1.000
_cell.length_b   1.000
_cell.length_c   1.000
_cell.angle_alpha   90.00
_cell.angle_beta   90.00
_cell.angle_gamma   90.00
#
_symmetry.space_group_name_H-M   'P 1'
#
loop_
_entity.id
_entity.type
_entity.pdbx_description
1 polymer ?
#
loop_
_entity_poly.entity_id
_entity_poly.type
_entity_poly.pdbx_seq_one_letter_code
_entity_poly.pdbx_strand_id
1 'polypeptide(L)'
;GFELTDIFYDQAVIMGDLGEQMGYATLNRAFRHVMAGAELIALQKNRFWLTADGLALDAGPFVAAIEYATGRQADVVGKPSAAFFELVLADLGTDAAHAAMVGDDVEVDVGGAQAAGLAGILVRTGKYRADVVAASGVRPAAVAGSIADVPALLHC
;
A
#
# COMPACT_ATOMS: atom_id res chain seq x y z
N GLY A 1 -22.12 -12.01 2.42
CA GLY A 1 -21.57 -10.67 2.46
C GLY A 1 -21.06 -10.41 3.85
N PHE A 2 -19.76 -10.17 3.99
CA PHE A 2 -19.23 -9.62 5.23
C PHE A 2 -19.60 -8.13 5.25
N GLU A 3 -20.45 -7.71 6.15
CA GLU A 3 -20.57 -6.30 6.48
C GLU A 3 -19.33 -5.91 7.27
N LEU A 4 -18.44 -5.14 6.63
CA LEU A 4 -17.22 -4.58 7.26
C LEU A 4 -17.53 -3.63 8.42
N THR A 5 -18.80 -3.42 8.75
CA THR A 5 -19.26 -2.52 9.81
C THR A 5 -19.21 -3.11 11.22
N ASP A 6 -19.01 -4.42 11.39
CA ASP A 6 -19.16 -5.07 12.69
C ASP A 6 -17.87 -5.64 13.31
N ILE A 7 -16.69 -5.36 12.73
CA ILE A 7 -15.41 -5.74 13.37
C ILE A 7 -14.84 -4.52 14.13
N PHE A 8 -15.63 -4.03 15.07
CA PHE A 8 -15.11 -3.15 16.11
C PHE A 8 -14.90 -3.98 17.39
N TYR A 9 -13.76 -4.66 17.45
CA TYR A 9 -13.22 -5.01 18.75
C TYR A 9 -12.78 -3.70 19.42
N ASP A 10 -13.04 -3.55 20.72
CA ASP A 10 -12.69 -2.35 21.52
C ASP A 10 -11.19 -1.98 21.49
N GLN A 11 -10.37 -2.69 20.72
CA GLN A 11 -8.91 -2.60 20.73
C GLN A 11 -8.28 -2.05 19.45
N ALA A 12 -8.90 -2.16 18.28
CA ALA A 12 -8.31 -1.68 17.03
C ALA A 12 -9.35 -1.21 16.01
N VAL A 13 -8.98 -0.17 15.25
CA VAL A 13 -9.66 0.28 14.03
C VAL A 13 -8.79 -0.10 12.85
N ILE A 14 -9.30 -0.97 11.97
CA ILE A 14 -8.61 -1.38 10.75
C ILE A 14 -9.20 -0.59 9.58
N MET A 15 -8.34 0.17 8.89
CA MET A 15 -8.72 0.99 7.74
C MET A 15 -8.19 0.38 6.44
N GLY A 16 -9.09 0.19 5.47
CA GLY A 16 -8.81 -0.18 4.09
C GLY A 16 -9.63 0.69 3.15
N ASP A 17 -9.66 0.33 1.86
CA ASP A 17 -10.51 1.02 0.88
C ASP A 17 -11.96 0.53 1.01
N LEU A 18 -12.89 1.46 1.22
CA LEU A 18 -14.33 1.24 1.26
C LEU A 18 -15.06 1.95 0.10
N GLY A 19 -14.32 2.52 -0.85
CA GLY A 19 -14.89 3.29 -1.96
C GLY A 19 -15.83 4.38 -1.47
N GLU A 20 -17.02 4.46 -2.06
CA GLU A 20 -18.03 5.49 -1.73
C GLU A 20 -18.55 5.43 -0.28
N GLN A 21 -18.34 4.32 0.42
CA GLN A 21 -18.73 4.18 1.83
C GLN A 21 -17.76 4.88 2.80
N MET A 22 -16.64 5.40 2.28
CA MET A 22 -15.66 6.17 3.05
C MET A 22 -16.16 7.61 3.29
N GLY A 23 -17.34 7.73 3.86
CA GLY A 23 -18.00 9.01 4.14
C GLY A 23 -17.81 9.46 5.59
N TYR A 24 -18.35 10.68 5.89
CA TYR A 24 -18.26 11.28 7.21
C TYR A 24 -18.69 10.37 8.35
N ALA A 25 -19.81 9.67 8.20
CA ALA A 25 -20.32 8.78 9.26
C ALA A 25 -19.34 7.66 9.63
N THR A 26 -18.75 7.02 8.62
CA THR A 26 -17.75 5.95 8.78
C THR A 26 -16.48 6.49 9.43
N LEU A 27 -15.94 7.61 8.92
CA LEU A 27 -14.75 8.24 9.47
C LEU A 27 -14.96 8.74 10.91
N ASN A 28 -16.11 9.35 11.20
CA ASN A 28 -16.41 9.84 12.53
C ASN A 28 -16.56 8.69 13.56
N ARG A 29 -17.04 7.53 13.14
CA ARG A 29 -17.06 6.33 13.97
C ARG A 29 -15.65 5.82 14.25
N ALA A 30 -14.80 5.70 13.22
CA ALA A 30 -13.39 5.33 13.37
C ALA A 30 -12.66 6.30 14.31
N PHE A 31 -12.82 7.61 14.12
CA PHE A 31 -12.27 8.65 14.97
C PHE A 31 -12.63 8.44 16.45
N ARG A 32 -13.91 8.19 16.75
CA ARG A 32 -14.37 7.98 18.14
C ARG A 32 -13.72 6.77 18.79
N HIS A 33 -13.54 5.65 18.07
CA HIS A 33 -12.88 4.46 18.60
C HIS A 33 -11.40 4.71 18.86
N VAL A 34 -10.68 5.38 17.95
CA VAL A 34 -9.28 5.75 18.14
C VAL A 34 -9.11 6.71 19.31
N MET A 35 -10.01 7.70 19.46
CA MET A 35 -10.02 8.60 20.62
C MET A 35 -10.32 7.88 21.93
N ALA A 36 -11.09 6.79 21.89
CA ALA A 36 -11.37 5.94 23.05
C ALA A 36 -10.21 4.99 23.41
N GLY A 37 -9.14 4.96 22.60
CA GLY A 37 -7.94 4.18 22.89
C GLY A 37 -7.66 3.02 21.94
N ALA A 38 -8.51 2.77 20.94
CA ALA A 38 -8.28 1.75 19.94
C ALA A 38 -6.99 2.07 19.13
N GLU A 39 -6.24 1.03 18.78
CA GLU A 39 -5.12 1.12 17.84
C GLU A 39 -5.64 1.47 16.44
N LEU A 40 -4.85 2.21 15.68
CA LEU A 40 -5.16 2.56 14.29
C LEU A 40 -4.25 1.74 13.37
N ILE A 41 -4.85 0.82 12.62
CA ILE A 41 -4.15 -0.06 11.68
C ILE A 41 -4.63 0.28 10.27
N ALA A 42 -3.70 0.50 9.33
CA ALA A 42 -4.00 0.72 7.93
C ALA A 42 -3.51 -0.46 7.09
N LEU A 43 -4.40 -1.05 6.29
CA LEU A 43 -4.03 -2.11 5.35
C LEU A 43 -3.10 -1.58 4.26
N GLN A 44 -3.24 -0.31 3.92
CA GLN A 44 -2.38 0.44 3.01
C GLN A 44 -2.56 1.94 3.25
N LYS A 45 -1.61 2.75 2.75
CA LYS A 45 -1.68 4.21 2.89
C LYS A 45 -1.36 4.92 1.57
N ASN A 46 -1.76 4.33 0.44
CA ASN A 46 -1.60 4.93 -0.87
C ASN A 46 -2.42 6.21 -0.98
N ARG A 47 -1.88 7.19 -1.70
CA ARG A 47 -2.48 8.53 -1.82
C ARG A 47 -3.65 8.55 -2.81
N PHE A 48 -3.50 7.83 -3.92
CA PHE A 48 -4.46 7.75 -5.02
C PHE A 48 -4.24 6.49 -5.84
N TRP A 49 -5.19 6.16 -6.68
CA TRP A 49 -5.10 5.10 -7.68
C TRP A 49 -5.73 5.56 -9.01
N LEU A 50 -5.51 4.81 -10.08
CA LEU A 50 -6.05 5.11 -11.39
C LEU A 50 -7.30 4.29 -11.63
N THR A 51 -8.43 4.98 -11.88
CA THR A 51 -9.70 4.39 -12.28
C THR A 51 -9.97 4.64 -13.76
N ALA A 52 -11.07 4.10 -14.30
CA ALA A 52 -11.51 4.40 -15.66
C ALA A 52 -11.82 5.90 -15.87
N ASP A 53 -12.25 6.58 -14.81
CA ASP A 53 -12.64 8.01 -14.82
C ASP A 53 -11.48 8.95 -14.48
N GLY A 54 -10.27 8.41 -14.24
CA GLY A 54 -9.07 9.19 -13.87
C GLY A 54 -8.55 8.87 -12.48
N LEU A 55 -7.77 9.80 -11.90
CA LEU A 55 -7.23 9.63 -10.56
C LEU A 55 -8.31 9.76 -9.48
N ALA A 56 -8.37 8.79 -8.59
CA ALA A 56 -9.26 8.78 -7.43
C ALA A 56 -8.46 8.67 -6.13
N LEU A 57 -9.04 9.14 -5.02
CA LEU A 57 -8.45 8.98 -3.69
C LEU A 57 -8.40 7.49 -3.34
N ASP A 58 -7.27 7.07 -2.76
CA ASP A 58 -7.11 5.75 -2.15
C ASP A 58 -7.31 5.87 -0.62
N ALA A 59 -7.07 4.81 0.14
CA ALA A 59 -7.27 4.78 1.59
C ALA A 59 -6.41 5.79 2.37
N GLY A 60 -5.22 6.14 1.86
CA GLY A 60 -4.25 6.99 2.56
C GLY A 60 -4.78 8.33 3.03
N PRO A 61 -5.48 9.13 2.20
CA PRO A 61 -6.09 10.39 2.61
C PRO A 61 -7.07 10.25 3.79
N PHE A 62 -7.83 9.16 3.85
CA PHE A 62 -8.78 8.90 4.93
C PHE A 62 -8.07 8.46 6.21
N VAL A 63 -7.02 7.64 6.10
CA VAL A 63 -6.13 7.32 7.23
C VAL A 63 -5.49 8.59 7.77
N ALA A 64 -4.95 9.45 6.90
CA ALA A 64 -4.34 10.72 7.29
C ALA A 64 -5.33 11.65 7.98
N ALA A 65 -6.61 11.65 7.58
CA ALA A 65 -7.65 12.43 8.26
C ALA A 65 -7.86 11.97 9.72
N ILE A 66 -7.86 10.66 9.98
CA ILE A 66 -7.96 10.12 11.34
C ILE A 66 -6.67 10.41 12.14
N GLU A 67 -5.50 10.23 11.54
CA GLU A 67 -4.23 10.58 12.18
C GLU A 67 -4.19 12.05 12.58
N TYR A 68 -4.58 12.95 11.67
CA TYR A 68 -4.62 14.39 11.94
C TYR A 68 -5.59 14.71 13.08
N ALA A 69 -6.79 14.14 13.05
CA ALA A 69 -7.83 14.42 14.04
C ALA A 69 -7.50 13.87 15.44
N THR A 70 -6.77 12.74 15.51
CA THR A 70 -6.48 12.04 16.78
C THR A 70 -5.08 12.34 17.31
N GLY A 71 -4.16 12.85 16.48
CA GLY A 71 -2.73 12.98 16.79
C GLY A 71 -1.99 11.65 16.87
N ARG A 72 -2.61 10.54 16.48
CA ARG A 72 -2.02 9.20 16.44
C ARG A 72 -1.53 8.86 15.04
N GLN A 73 -0.56 7.96 14.94
CA GLN A 73 -0.09 7.41 13.68
C GLN A 73 -0.68 6.02 13.50
N ALA A 74 -1.04 5.68 12.25
CA ALA A 74 -1.48 4.35 11.89
C ALA A 74 -0.30 3.39 11.70
N ASP A 75 -0.43 2.17 12.21
CA ASP A 75 0.44 1.06 11.85
C ASP A 75 0.06 0.56 10.46
N VAL A 76 0.94 0.78 9.48
CA VAL A 76 0.70 0.35 8.09
C VAL A 76 1.23 -1.06 7.92
N VAL A 77 0.32 -2.02 7.73
CA VAL A 77 0.67 -3.45 7.57
C VAL A 77 0.88 -3.88 6.12
N GLY A 78 0.42 -3.09 5.15
CA GLY A 78 0.67 -3.31 3.72
C GLY A 78 1.96 -2.67 3.23
N LYS A 79 2.19 -2.74 1.90
CA LYS A 79 3.34 -2.07 1.26
C LYS A 79 3.36 -0.56 1.58
N PRO A 80 4.52 0.05 1.78
CA PRO A 80 5.90 -0.47 1.68
C PRO A 80 6.46 -1.07 2.98
N SER A 81 5.64 -1.48 3.94
CA SER A 81 6.08 -2.03 5.22
C SER A 81 6.98 -3.26 5.03
N ALA A 82 8.10 -3.32 5.75
CA ALA A 82 8.98 -4.49 5.74
C ALA A 82 8.24 -5.76 6.18
N ALA A 83 7.36 -5.67 7.18
CA ALA A 83 6.56 -6.78 7.67
C ALA A 83 5.69 -7.42 6.56
N PHE A 84 5.19 -6.62 5.61
CA PHE A 84 4.46 -7.14 4.44
C PHE A 84 5.34 -8.07 3.61
N PHE A 85 6.56 -7.64 3.27
CA PHE A 85 7.47 -8.43 2.44
C PHE A 85 8.01 -9.66 3.18
N GLU A 86 8.31 -9.54 4.47
CA GLU A 86 8.71 -10.66 5.31
C GLU A 86 7.64 -11.76 5.37
N LEU A 87 6.39 -11.36 5.55
CA LEU A 87 5.25 -12.29 5.56
C LEU A 87 5.08 -13.00 4.22
N VAL A 88 5.19 -12.26 3.10
CA VAL A 88 5.09 -12.83 1.74
C VAL A 88 6.24 -13.80 1.48
N LEU A 89 7.48 -13.46 1.85
CA LEU A 89 8.64 -14.33 1.68
C LEU A 89 8.49 -15.62 2.51
N ALA A 90 7.99 -15.51 3.74
CA ALA A 90 7.72 -16.67 4.59
C ALA A 90 6.65 -17.59 3.99
N ASP A 91 5.56 -17.02 3.44
CA ASP A 91 4.48 -17.79 2.79
C ASP A 91 4.98 -18.49 1.51
N LEU A 92 5.84 -17.83 0.73
CA LEU A 92 6.46 -18.39 -0.47
C LEU A 92 7.59 -19.40 -0.16
N GLY A 93 8.06 -19.46 1.08
CA GLY A 93 9.17 -20.33 1.46
C GLY A 93 10.49 -19.97 0.79
N THR A 94 10.73 -18.68 0.54
CA THR A 94 11.92 -18.15 -0.15
C THR A 94 12.54 -17.00 0.64
N ASP A 95 13.75 -16.62 0.26
CA ASP A 95 14.43 -15.45 0.81
C ASP A 95 14.38 -14.24 -0.16
N ALA A 96 14.74 -13.07 0.34
CA ALA A 96 14.68 -11.82 -0.43
C ALA A 96 15.62 -11.82 -1.64
N ALA A 97 16.76 -12.54 -1.58
CA ALA A 97 17.72 -12.62 -2.68
C ALA A 97 17.20 -13.40 -3.90
N HIS A 98 16.21 -14.26 -3.67
CA HIS A 98 15.59 -15.09 -4.71
C HIS A 98 14.18 -14.62 -5.08
N ALA A 99 13.78 -13.42 -4.65
CA ALA A 99 12.48 -12.86 -4.93
C ALA A 99 12.58 -11.47 -5.57
N ALA A 100 11.60 -11.16 -6.40
CA ALA A 100 11.46 -9.84 -6.99
C ALA A 100 10.02 -9.35 -6.86
N MET A 101 9.87 -8.07 -6.52
CA MET A 101 8.59 -7.37 -6.58
C MET A 101 8.44 -6.73 -7.96
N VAL A 102 7.31 -6.95 -8.61
CA VAL A 102 6.93 -6.28 -9.85
C VAL A 102 5.77 -5.35 -9.54
N GLY A 103 5.91 -4.07 -9.84
CA GLY A 103 4.87 -3.09 -9.56
C GLY A 103 5.02 -1.81 -10.38
N ASP A 104 4.00 -0.97 -10.32
CA ASP A 104 3.88 0.28 -11.06
C ASP A 104 4.11 1.54 -10.20
N ASP A 105 4.18 1.37 -8.90
CA ASP A 105 4.49 2.42 -7.94
C ASP A 105 5.96 2.34 -7.52
N VAL A 106 6.76 3.32 -7.97
CA VAL A 106 8.21 3.31 -7.73
C VAL A 106 8.59 3.39 -6.26
N GLU A 107 7.82 4.08 -5.43
CA GLU A 107 8.12 4.25 -4.01
C GLU A 107 7.56 3.08 -3.19
N VAL A 108 6.30 2.74 -3.41
CA VAL A 108 5.58 1.75 -2.60
C VAL A 108 5.97 0.31 -2.97
N ASP A 109 6.00 -0.01 -4.27
CA ASP A 109 6.32 -1.36 -4.74
C ASP A 109 7.83 -1.57 -4.80
N VAL A 110 8.53 -0.76 -5.60
CA VAL A 110 9.95 -0.95 -5.88
C VAL A 110 10.80 -0.55 -4.69
N GLY A 111 10.60 0.64 -4.16
CA GLY A 111 11.34 1.16 -3.01
C GLY A 111 11.11 0.34 -1.76
N GLY A 112 9.84 -0.03 -1.48
CA GLY A 112 9.48 -0.90 -0.37
C GLY A 112 10.13 -2.29 -0.45
N ALA A 113 10.10 -2.91 -1.63
CA ALA A 113 10.76 -4.20 -1.87
C ALA A 113 12.26 -4.12 -1.67
N GLN A 114 12.91 -3.09 -2.20
CA GLN A 114 14.36 -2.89 -2.04
C GLN A 114 14.75 -2.65 -0.58
N ALA A 115 13.95 -1.91 0.18
CA ALA A 115 14.17 -1.73 1.61
C ALA A 115 14.07 -3.04 2.40
N ALA A 116 13.29 -4.01 1.90
CA ALA A 116 13.19 -5.36 2.44
C ALA A 116 14.19 -6.37 1.81
N GLY A 117 15.11 -5.90 0.96
CA GLY A 117 16.16 -6.72 0.36
C GLY A 117 15.78 -7.46 -0.92
N LEU A 118 14.57 -7.26 -1.46
CA LEU A 118 14.14 -7.87 -2.72
C LEU A 118 14.61 -7.03 -3.93
N ALA A 119 14.68 -7.67 -5.10
CA ALA A 119 14.75 -6.93 -6.35
C ALA A 119 13.41 -6.24 -6.65
N GLY A 120 13.46 -5.00 -7.16
CA GLY A 120 12.27 -4.27 -7.58
C GLY A 120 12.27 -4.07 -9.09
N ILE A 121 11.24 -4.54 -9.78
CA ILE A 121 11.02 -4.38 -11.22
C ILE A 121 9.86 -3.41 -11.42
N LEU A 122 10.12 -2.30 -12.10
CA LEU A 122 9.11 -1.28 -12.37
C LEU A 122 8.44 -1.54 -13.73
N VAL A 123 7.11 -1.54 -13.77
CA VAL A 123 6.34 -1.59 -15.02
C VAL A 123 5.76 -0.22 -15.36
N ARG A 124 5.74 0.12 -16.68
CA ARG A 124 5.27 1.43 -17.16
C ARG A 124 3.76 1.44 -17.42
N THR A 125 3.01 0.84 -16.51
CA THR A 125 1.54 0.80 -16.54
C THR A 125 0.97 1.44 -15.27
N GLY A 126 -0.33 1.53 -15.15
CA GLY A 126 -1.02 1.97 -13.92
C GLY A 126 -0.57 3.34 -13.41
N LYS A 127 0.04 3.37 -12.25
CA LYS A 127 0.49 4.60 -11.56
C LYS A 127 1.84 5.15 -12.06
N TYR A 128 2.53 4.46 -12.98
CA TYR A 128 3.84 4.90 -13.46
C TYR A 128 3.82 6.34 -13.96
N ARG A 129 4.77 7.13 -13.45
CA ARG A 129 5.04 8.50 -13.87
C ARG A 129 6.53 8.74 -13.92
N ALA A 130 7.05 9.15 -15.07
CA ALA A 130 8.48 9.34 -15.27
C ALA A 130 9.07 10.45 -14.38
N ASP A 131 8.30 11.51 -14.11
CA ASP A 131 8.69 12.61 -13.21
C ASP A 131 8.81 12.16 -11.75
N VAL A 132 7.87 11.29 -11.29
CA VAL A 132 7.91 10.70 -9.94
C VAL A 132 9.11 9.76 -9.81
N VAL A 133 9.36 8.91 -10.82
CA VAL A 133 10.52 8.01 -10.83
C VAL A 133 11.83 8.79 -10.74
N ALA A 134 11.95 9.88 -11.50
CA ALA A 134 13.15 10.72 -11.48
C ALA A 134 13.35 11.42 -10.12
N ALA A 135 12.27 11.80 -9.45
CA ALA A 135 12.31 12.50 -8.16
C ALA A 135 12.49 11.56 -6.96
N SER A 136 12.07 10.29 -7.05
CA SER A 136 12.05 9.34 -5.92
C SER A 136 13.42 8.93 -5.40
N GLY A 137 14.46 9.00 -6.26
CA GLY A 137 15.79 8.47 -5.95
C GLY A 137 15.87 6.93 -5.96
N VAL A 138 14.75 6.23 -6.13
CA VAL A 138 14.69 4.77 -6.22
C VAL A 138 15.23 4.33 -7.59
N ARG A 139 16.06 3.28 -7.60
CA ARG A 139 16.63 2.71 -8.83
C ARG A 139 16.13 1.28 -9.00
N PRO A 140 15.11 1.06 -9.86
CA PRO A 140 14.63 -0.29 -10.15
C PRO A 140 15.74 -1.18 -10.68
N ALA A 141 15.74 -2.47 -10.32
CA ALA A 141 16.65 -3.47 -10.89
C ALA A 141 16.40 -3.66 -12.40
N ALA A 142 15.16 -3.51 -12.84
CA ALA A 142 14.78 -3.48 -14.25
C ALA A 142 13.50 -2.64 -14.43
N VAL A 143 13.29 -2.18 -15.67
CA VAL A 143 12.08 -1.45 -16.07
C VAL A 143 11.51 -2.13 -17.32
N ALA A 144 10.24 -2.55 -17.24
CA ALA A 144 9.51 -3.16 -18.35
C ALA A 144 8.37 -2.25 -18.84
N GLY A 145 7.92 -2.45 -20.07
CA GLY A 145 6.77 -1.74 -20.62
C GLY A 145 5.46 -2.12 -19.90
N SER A 146 5.33 -3.42 -19.61
CA SER A 146 4.18 -4.01 -18.93
C SER A 146 4.60 -5.27 -18.17
N ILE A 147 3.66 -5.85 -17.41
CA ILE A 147 3.86 -7.14 -16.74
C ILE A 147 4.15 -8.27 -17.75
N ALA A 148 3.63 -8.18 -18.98
CA ALA A 148 3.82 -9.17 -20.02
C ALA A 148 5.29 -9.27 -20.50
N ASP A 149 6.08 -8.23 -20.31
CA ASP A 149 7.49 -8.18 -20.72
C ASP A 149 8.44 -8.77 -19.65
N VAL A 150 7.95 -8.92 -18.41
CA VAL A 150 8.77 -9.36 -17.26
C VAL A 150 9.36 -10.76 -17.44
N PRO A 151 8.65 -11.78 -17.98
CA PRO A 151 9.25 -13.10 -18.17
C PRO A 151 10.51 -13.10 -19.01
N ALA A 152 10.61 -12.22 -20.02
CA ALA A 152 11.82 -12.11 -20.85
C ALA A 152 13.03 -11.55 -20.06
N LEU A 153 12.79 -10.79 -19.00
CA LEU A 153 13.87 -10.25 -18.14
C LEU A 153 14.42 -11.28 -17.16
N LEU A 154 13.64 -12.33 -16.83
CA LEU A 154 13.98 -13.35 -15.84
C LEU A 154 14.72 -14.55 -16.46
N HIS A 155 14.81 -14.63 -17.80
CA HIS A 155 15.44 -15.72 -18.53
C HIS A 155 16.81 -15.34 -19.12
N CYS A 156 17.42 -14.24 -18.65
CA CYS A 156 18.74 -13.79 -19.08
C CYS A 156 19.84 -14.24 -18.11
#